data_5bf1c099a852732162cdc0cd3f40af57
#
_entry.id   5bf1c099a852732162cdc0cd3f40af57
#
_cell.length_a   1.000
_cell.length_b   1.000
_cell.length_c   1.000
_cell.angle_alpha   90.00
_cell.angle_beta   90.00
_cell.angle_gamma   90.00
#
_symmetry.space_group_name_H-M   'P 1'
#
loop_
_entity.id
_entity.type
_entity.pdbx_description
1 polymer ?
#
loop_
_entity_poly.entity_id
_entity_poly.type
_entity_poly.pdbx_seq_one_letter_code
_entity_poly.pdbx_strand_id
1 'polypeptide(L)'
;MCNINYHMVWSVKYRRKILTPEVEKYLQELVQQIADDKGFTVHLFECGEGDHVHSFVSAPPKLSITAIIKYLKGITGRKLFERFPEIRNQLWKGELWNHSYYVETIGSVSEENIRRYIEHQSKSY
;
A
#
# COMPACT_ATOMS: atom_id res chain seq x y z
N MET A 1 9.72 23.23 6.08
CA MET A 1 8.94 22.17 6.72
C MET A 1 9.43 20.80 6.33
N CYS A 2 9.59 19.93 7.31
CA CYS A 2 10.15 18.60 7.06
C CYS A 2 9.04 17.56 6.96
N ASN A 3 9.01 16.84 5.85
CA ASN A 3 8.18 15.66 5.74
C ASN A 3 8.99 14.46 6.21
N ILE A 4 8.30 13.45 6.71
CA ILE A 4 8.89 12.18 7.05
C ILE A 4 8.57 11.24 5.90
N ASN A 5 9.59 10.48 5.45
CA ASN A 5 9.46 9.57 4.33
C ASN A 5 9.42 8.13 4.84
N TYR A 6 8.50 7.35 4.30
CA TYR A 6 8.28 5.97 4.73
C TYR A 6 8.25 5.01 3.56
N HIS A 7 8.80 3.82 3.79
CA HIS A 7 8.59 2.68 2.92
C HIS A 7 7.68 1.69 3.66
N MET A 8 6.58 1.29 3.02
CA MET A 8 5.57 0.42 3.61
C MET A 8 5.36 -0.81 2.74
N VAL A 9 5.18 -1.96 3.39
CA VAL A 9 4.87 -3.22 2.69
C VAL A 9 3.80 -3.95 3.50
N TRP A 10 2.78 -4.45 2.83
CA TRP A 10 1.83 -5.38 3.45
C TRP A 10 1.29 -6.34 2.39
N SER A 11 0.71 -7.45 2.85
CA SER A 11 0.27 -8.50 1.95
C SER A 11 -1.23 -8.73 2.03
N VAL A 12 -1.73 -9.38 0.98
CA VAL A 12 -3.10 -9.90 0.95
C VAL A 12 -3.22 -11.03 1.98
N LYS A 13 -4.36 -11.12 2.62
CA LYS A 13 -4.63 -12.19 3.59
C LYS A 13 -4.42 -13.56 2.94
N TYR A 14 -3.68 -14.41 3.62
CA TYR A 14 -3.30 -15.75 3.13
C TYR A 14 -2.45 -15.70 1.86
N ARG A 15 -1.88 -14.55 1.52
CA ARG A 15 -1.07 -14.35 0.31
C ARG A 15 -1.81 -14.77 -0.96
N ARG A 16 -3.11 -14.57 -1.00
CA ARG A 16 -3.92 -14.85 -2.18
C ARG A 16 -3.53 -13.89 -3.30
N LYS A 17 -3.36 -14.41 -4.49
CA LYS A 17 -2.93 -13.61 -5.66
C LYS A 17 -4.12 -12.96 -6.34
N ILE A 18 -4.73 -11.99 -5.66
CA ILE A 18 -5.92 -11.31 -6.16
C ILE A 18 -5.61 -9.94 -6.78
N LEU A 19 -4.36 -9.48 -6.69
CA LEU A 19 -3.97 -8.17 -7.19
C LEU A 19 -3.57 -8.27 -8.67
N THR A 20 -4.57 -8.47 -9.52
CA THR A 20 -4.38 -8.50 -10.97
C THR A 20 -4.05 -7.10 -11.48
N PRO A 21 -3.57 -6.95 -12.74
CA PRO A 21 -3.33 -5.62 -13.29
C PRO A 21 -4.54 -4.69 -13.23
N GLU A 22 -5.74 -5.23 -13.42
CA GLU A 22 -6.97 -4.44 -13.32
C GLU A 22 -7.19 -3.95 -11.90
N VAL A 23 -7.01 -4.83 -10.92
CA VAL A 23 -7.15 -4.48 -9.49
C VAL A 23 -6.08 -3.47 -9.09
N GLU A 24 -4.84 -3.68 -9.54
CA GLU A 24 -3.75 -2.76 -9.24
C GLU A 24 -4.03 -1.35 -9.76
N LYS A 25 -4.55 -1.25 -10.98
CA LYS A 25 -4.88 0.05 -11.56
C LYS A 25 -5.91 0.79 -10.69
N TYR A 26 -6.95 0.10 -10.28
CA TYR A 26 -7.97 0.68 -9.41
C TYR A 26 -7.37 1.09 -8.05
N LEU A 27 -6.52 0.24 -7.48
CA LEU A 27 -5.84 0.54 -6.23
C LEU A 27 -4.99 1.79 -6.33
N GLN A 28 -4.23 1.94 -7.41
CA GLN A 28 -3.37 3.12 -7.59
C GLN A 28 -4.18 4.40 -7.62
N GLU A 29 -5.31 4.39 -8.33
CA GLU A 29 -6.20 5.54 -8.38
C GLU A 29 -6.78 5.86 -7.00
N LEU A 30 -7.22 4.82 -6.30
CA LEU A 30 -7.84 4.95 -4.99
C LEU A 30 -6.85 5.46 -3.94
N VAL A 31 -5.64 4.94 -3.96
CA VAL A 31 -4.58 5.34 -3.02
C VAL A 31 -4.23 6.81 -3.23
N GLN A 32 -4.21 7.29 -4.47
CA GLN A 32 -3.96 8.70 -4.74
C GLN A 32 -5.09 9.58 -4.20
N GLN A 33 -6.34 9.15 -4.34
CA GLN A 33 -7.48 9.89 -3.79
C GLN A 33 -7.40 9.96 -2.27
N ILE A 34 -7.03 8.86 -1.62
CA ILE A 34 -6.90 8.82 -0.17
C ILE A 34 -5.79 9.78 0.29
N ALA A 35 -4.65 9.77 -0.40
CA ALA A 35 -3.54 10.66 -0.08
C ALA A 35 -3.94 12.13 -0.20
N ASP A 36 -4.63 12.48 -1.28
CA ASP A 36 -5.09 13.85 -1.50
C ASP A 36 -6.07 14.28 -0.39
N ASP A 37 -6.96 13.38 0.00
CA ASP A 37 -7.96 13.67 1.03
C ASP A 37 -7.35 13.78 2.43
N LYS A 38 -6.39 12.93 2.75
CA LYS A 38 -5.83 12.84 4.11
C LYS A 38 -4.55 13.65 4.31
N GLY A 39 -3.99 14.22 3.27
CA GLY A 39 -2.87 15.16 3.38
C GLY A 39 -1.50 14.51 3.44
N PHE A 40 -1.29 13.45 2.68
CA PHE A 40 0.05 12.89 2.50
C PHE A 40 0.32 12.67 1.02
N THR A 41 1.58 12.37 0.67
CA THR A 41 2.01 12.20 -0.72
C THR A 41 2.42 10.77 -0.96
N VAL A 42 1.87 10.14 -2.00
CA VAL A 42 2.29 8.81 -2.43
C VAL A 42 3.21 8.96 -3.63
N HIS A 43 4.47 8.58 -3.46
CA HIS A 43 5.46 8.66 -4.54
C HIS A 43 5.41 7.41 -5.41
N LEU A 44 5.07 6.27 -4.81
CA LEU A 44 4.99 5.01 -5.51
C LEU A 44 4.04 4.09 -4.77
N PHE A 45 3.25 3.34 -5.51
CA PHE A 45 2.41 2.27 -4.98
C PHE A 45 2.39 1.18 -6.04
N GLU A 46 2.98 0.03 -5.73
CA GLU A 46 3.06 -1.10 -6.66
C GLU A 46 2.66 -2.40 -5.99
N CYS A 47 2.08 -3.30 -6.77
CA CYS A 47 1.74 -4.64 -6.32
C CYS A 47 2.83 -5.61 -6.79
N GLY A 48 3.34 -6.43 -5.86
CA GLY A 48 4.36 -7.43 -6.16
C GLY A 48 3.75 -8.82 -6.20
N GLU A 49 4.00 -9.54 -7.26
CA GLU A 49 3.54 -10.93 -7.44
C GLU A 49 2.04 -11.15 -7.25
N GLY A 50 1.25 -10.10 -7.27
CA GLY A 50 -0.20 -10.20 -7.11
C GLY A 50 -0.67 -10.41 -5.69
N ASP A 51 0.19 -10.47 -4.70
CA ASP A 51 -0.16 -10.82 -3.33
C ASP A 51 0.32 -9.84 -2.26
N HIS A 52 1.03 -8.78 -2.64
CA HIS A 52 1.49 -7.77 -1.68
C HIS A 52 1.70 -6.42 -2.36
N VAL A 53 1.83 -5.38 -1.55
CA VAL A 53 2.04 -4.02 -2.05
C VAL A 53 3.28 -3.39 -1.41
N HIS A 54 3.95 -2.55 -2.19
CA HIS A 54 5.03 -1.68 -1.75
C HIS A 54 4.60 -0.25 -1.96
N SER A 55 4.85 0.62 -1.00
CA SER A 55 4.53 2.02 -1.16
C SER A 55 5.60 2.91 -0.54
N PHE A 56 5.88 4.02 -1.20
CA PHE A 56 6.73 5.08 -0.68
C PHE A 56 5.88 6.32 -0.50
N VAL A 57 5.80 6.80 0.73
CA VAL A 57 4.98 7.97 1.06
C VAL A 57 5.76 9.00 1.84
N SER A 58 5.36 10.26 1.71
CA SER A 58 5.86 11.37 2.54
C SER A 58 4.69 12.01 3.25
N ALA A 59 4.86 12.32 4.52
CA ALA A 59 3.79 12.90 5.32
C ALA A 59 4.34 13.93 6.29
N PRO A 60 3.53 14.94 6.65
CA PRO A 60 3.93 15.88 7.71
C PRO A 60 4.01 15.17 9.06
N PRO A 61 4.87 15.62 9.97
CA PRO A 61 5.02 14.96 11.27
C PRO A 61 3.74 14.81 12.09
N LYS A 62 2.78 15.70 11.89
CA LYS A 62 1.51 15.65 12.61
C LYS A 62 0.63 14.45 12.22
N LEU A 63 0.89 13.85 11.06
CA LEU A 63 0.12 12.70 10.58
C LEU A 63 0.93 11.43 10.88
N SER A 64 0.42 10.60 11.78
CA SER A 64 1.15 9.39 12.19
C SER A 64 1.13 8.33 11.09
N ILE A 65 2.19 7.53 11.04
CA ILE A 65 2.25 6.43 10.08
C ILE A 65 1.17 5.38 10.36
N THR A 66 0.83 5.19 11.63
CA THR A 66 -0.26 4.28 12.00
C THR A 66 -1.58 4.73 11.38
N ALA A 67 -1.85 6.03 11.42
CA ALA A 67 -3.07 6.58 10.80
C ALA A 67 -3.06 6.40 9.29
N ILE A 68 -1.92 6.64 8.64
CA ILE A 68 -1.79 6.48 7.18
C ILE A 68 -2.08 5.04 6.78
N ILE A 69 -1.47 4.08 7.47
CA ILE A 69 -1.70 2.65 7.18
C ILE A 69 -3.16 2.27 7.40
N LYS A 70 -3.75 2.77 8.47
CA LYS A 70 -5.15 2.50 8.77
C LYS A 70 -6.07 3.03 7.67
N TYR A 71 -5.83 4.26 7.19
CA TYR A 71 -6.59 4.80 6.07
C TYR A 71 -6.41 3.97 4.81
N LEU A 72 -5.16 3.67 4.45
CA LEU A 72 -4.87 2.93 3.23
C LEU A 72 -5.47 1.52 3.26
N LYS A 73 -5.20 0.76 4.31
CA LYS A 73 -5.71 -0.61 4.39
C LYS A 73 -7.22 -0.68 4.55
N GLY A 74 -7.78 0.18 5.41
CA GLY A 74 -9.22 0.15 5.69
C GLY A 74 -10.06 0.56 4.50
N ILE A 75 -9.72 1.68 3.88
CA ILE A 75 -10.50 2.21 2.77
C ILE A 75 -10.32 1.34 1.52
N THR A 76 -9.08 0.94 1.19
CA THR A 76 -8.85 0.11 0.01
C THR A 76 -9.49 -1.26 0.16
N GLY A 77 -9.43 -1.86 1.35
CA GLY A 77 -10.05 -3.17 1.58
C GLY A 77 -11.55 -3.15 1.31
N ARG A 78 -12.23 -2.14 1.87
CA ARG A 78 -13.66 -1.99 1.68
C ARG A 78 -14.01 -1.71 0.22
N LYS A 79 -13.29 -0.77 -0.40
CA LYS A 79 -13.58 -0.37 -1.78
C LYS A 79 -13.30 -1.47 -2.78
N LEU A 80 -12.27 -2.27 -2.55
CA LEU A 80 -11.97 -3.40 -3.44
C LEU A 80 -13.08 -4.44 -3.40
N PHE A 81 -13.61 -4.74 -2.22
CA PHE A 81 -14.72 -5.69 -2.12
C PHE A 81 -15.99 -5.15 -2.80
N GLU A 82 -16.20 -3.84 -2.77
CA GLU A 82 -17.33 -3.22 -3.45
C GLU A 82 -17.17 -3.28 -4.97
N ARG A 83 -15.96 -2.97 -5.45
CA ARG A 83 -15.68 -2.92 -6.89
C ARG A 83 -15.50 -4.28 -7.52
N PHE A 84 -14.94 -5.23 -6.76
CA PHE A 84 -14.64 -6.59 -7.24
C PHE A 84 -15.23 -7.61 -6.24
N PRO A 85 -16.56 -7.80 -6.26
CA PRO A 85 -17.20 -8.70 -5.27
C PRO A 85 -16.66 -10.13 -5.29
N GLU A 86 -16.19 -10.60 -6.44
CA GLU A 86 -15.60 -11.93 -6.58
C GLU A 86 -14.36 -12.14 -5.71
N ILE A 87 -13.63 -11.08 -5.40
CA ILE A 87 -12.45 -11.17 -4.54
C ILE A 87 -12.84 -11.59 -3.12
N ARG A 88 -13.97 -11.08 -2.63
CA ARG A 88 -14.45 -11.38 -1.29
C ARG A 88 -14.69 -12.88 -1.10
N ASN A 89 -15.14 -13.55 -2.15
CA ASN A 89 -15.43 -14.98 -2.11
C ASN A 89 -14.16 -15.83 -1.94
N GLN A 90 -13.00 -15.27 -2.28
CA GLN A 90 -11.73 -15.96 -2.15
C GLN A 90 -11.07 -15.75 -0.79
N LEU A 91 -11.62 -14.87 0.04
CA LEU A 91 -10.99 -14.48 1.29
C LEU A 91 -11.88 -14.82 2.48
N TRP A 92 -11.38 -15.72 3.31
CA TRP A 92 -12.08 -16.16 4.51
C TRP A 92 -12.32 -15.00 5.46
N LYS A 93 -13.51 -14.90 6.01
CA LYS A 93 -13.94 -13.86 6.96
C LYS A 93 -13.99 -12.44 6.37
N GLY A 94 -13.88 -12.31 5.07
CA GLY A 94 -14.09 -11.01 4.43
C GLY A 94 -13.04 -9.95 4.73
N GLU A 95 -11.81 -10.34 5.06
CA GLU A 95 -10.71 -9.40 5.23
C GLU A 95 -9.76 -9.49 4.04
N LEU A 96 -9.47 -8.34 3.42
CA LEU A 96 -8.59 -8.30 2.25
C LEU A 96 -7.12 -8.38 2.63
N TRP A 97 -6.70 -7.52 3.56
CA TRP A 97 -5.29 -7.37 3.92
C TRP A 97 -4.95 -8.15 5.17
N ASN A 98 -3.71 -8.66 5.20
CA ASN A 98 -3.16 -9.25 6.40
C ASN A 98 -3.08 -8.18 7.49
N HIS A 99 -3.18 -8.56 8.77
CA HIS A 99 -3.13 -7.60 9.88
C HIS A 99 -1.75 -6.97 10.03
N SER A 100 -0.69 -7.70 9.73
CA SER A 100 0.66 -7.20 9.87
C SER A 100 1.07 -6.32 8.70
N TYR A 101 2.09 -5.51 8.92
CA TYR A 101 2.69 -4.68 7.90
C TYR A 101 4.13 -4.36 8.29
N TYR A 102 4.94 -4.00 7.30
CA TYR A 102 6.30 -3.55 7.51
C TYR A 102 6.37 -2.06 7.18
N VAL A 103 7.05 -1.30 8.03
CA VAL A 103 7.28 0.14 7.79
C VAL A 103 8.70 0.48 8.24
N GLU A 104 9.37 1.29 7.42
CA GLU A 104 10.64 1.89 7.82
C GLU A 104 10.66 3.34 7.36
N THR A 105 11.39 4.18 8.07
CA THR A 105 11.64 5.55 7.62
C THR A 105 12.81 5.51 6.64
N ILE A 106 12.77 6.40 5.65
CA ILE A 106 13.85 6.52 4.68
C ILE A 106 14.28 7.98 4.58
N GLY A 107 15.54 8.21 4.26
CA GLY A 107 16.07 9.57 4.21
C GLY A 107 15.62 10.36 3.01
N SER A 108 15.38 9.70 1.89
CA SER A 108 15.05 10.35 0.63
C SER A 108 14.14 9.47 -0.20
N VAL A 109 13.22 10.11 -0.94
CA VAL A 109 12.33 9.42 -1.87
C VAL A 109 12.72 9.72 -3.33
N SER A 110 14.00 9.85 -3.60
CA SER A 110 14.50 10.00 -4.97
C SER A 110 14.19 8.74 -5.77
N GLU A 111 14.05 8.90 -7.07
CA GLU A 111 13.77 7.78 -7.97
C GLU A 111 14.77 6.65 -7.80
N GLU A 112 16.05 6.99 -7.66
CA GLU A 112 17.12 6.01 -7.47
C GLU A 112 16.95 5.21 -6.18
N ASN A 113 16.63 5.90 -5.07
CA ASN A 113 16.43 5.24 -3.80
C ASN A 113 15.21 4.32 -3.82
N ILE A 114 14.12 4.76 -4.44
CA ILE A 114 12.91 3.96 -4.58
C ILE A 114 13.23 2.69 -5.37
N ARG A 115 13.93 2.81 -6.48
CA ARG A 115 14.32 1.68 -7.31
C ARG A 115 15.19 0.68 -6.53
N ARG A 116 16.14 1.19 -5.76
CA ARG A 116 17.03 0.37 -4.96
C ARG A 116 16.26 -0.43 -3.90
N TYR A 117 15.32 0.20 -3.22
CA TYR A 117 14.50 -0.47 -2.22
C TYR A 117 13.63 -1.56 -2.84
N ILE A 118 13.03 -1.29 -3.98
CA ILE A 118 12.19 -2.26 -4.68
C ILE A 118 13.00 -3.48 -5.09
N GLU A 119 14.18 -3.29 -5.69
CA GLU A 119 15.05 -4.37 -6.10
C GLU A 119 15.46 -5.24 -4.91
N HIS A 120 15.81 -4.61 -3.81
CA HIS A 120 16.20 -5.32 -2.60
C HIS A 120 15.04 -6.12 -2.03
N GLN A 121 13.86 -5.54 -1.95
CA GLN A 121 12.68 -6.22 -1.42
C GLN A 121 12.22 -7.37 -2.30
N SER A 122 12.35 -7.23 -3.62
CA SER A 122 12.00 -8.30 -4.56
C SER A 122 12.82 -9.55 -4.32
N LYS A 123 14.05 -9.40 -3.84
CA LYS A 123 14.92 -10.54 -3.51
C LYS A 123 14.60 -11.14 -2.15
N SER A 124 13.98 -10.37 -1.27
CA SER A 124 13.69 -10.76 0.11
C SER A 124 12.32 -11.41 0.26
N TYR A 125 11.42 -11.10 -0.64
CA TYR A 125 10.07 -11.59 -0.63
C TYR A 125 9.84 -12.55 -1.80
#